data_8281393c4429f284414393711323f851
#
_entry.id   8281393c4429f284414393711323f851
#
_cell.length_a   1.000
_cell.length_b   1.000
_cell.length_c   1.000
_cell.angle_alpha   90.00
_cell.angle_beta   90.00
_cell.angle_gamma   90.00
#
_symmetry.space_group_name_H-M   'P 1'
#
loop_
_entity.id
_entity.type
_entity.pdbx_description
1 polymer ?
#
loop_
_entity_poly.entity_id
_entity_poly.type
_entity_poly.pdbx_seq_one_letter_code
_entity_poly.pdbx_strand_id
1 'polypeptide(L)'
;MRRNEEVRMKNAEGRSRIRINFQMGSFGILAMALLLLCGCACRQPFVGSRPFDFQTDSFAYANELVWEYHFDDNGKWVHHRREPPADYTRHCFVVARSARQFFENARFDAAKPVVTDAEYRKLVHRVVSVDPSHPLPEEKKILIPGYANLRDFSTAHEALLRSECGGWWQSYFQRGNWRMILPFSRANQEQTAERLVTDLKNNRPPVVHVVRFPQLSINHAVLLFGAKETGTNIVFSVYDPNKPEAPKTLTYDRATRTFNFPGNDYWPGGRVDVYEVYWKWDY
;
A
#
# COMPACT_ATOMS: atom_id res chain seq x y z
N MET A 1 21.18 64.75 -25.19
CA MET A 1 22.09 64.93 -26.34
C MET A 1 22.13 63.65 -27.14
N ARG A 2 21.57 63.66 -28.37
CA ARG A 2 21.82 62.80 -29.54
C ARG A 2 21.58 61.30 -29.37
N ARG A 3 20.99 60.52 -30.25
CA ARG A 3 20.23 60.77 -31.52
C ARG A 3 19.78 59.38 -31.96
N ASN A 4 18.57 59.34 -32.51
CA ASN A 4 17.92 58.33 -33.34
C ASN A 4 18.87 57.63 -34.31
N GLU A 5 18.58 56.34 -34.59
CA GLU A 5 18.50 55.89 -35.99
C GLU A 5 17.55 54.71 -36.11
N GLU A 6 16.46 54.95 -36.82
CA GLU A 6 15.58 53.99 -37.49
C GLU A 6 16.35 53.29 -38.61
N VAL A 7 16.24 52.00 -38.74
CA VAL A 7 16.38 51.35 -40.04
C VAL A 7 15.16 50.45 -40.27
N ARG A 8 14.37 50.98 -41.19
CA ARG A 8 13.24 50.39 -41.85
C ARG A 8 13.72 49.57 -43.04
N MET A 9 13.46 48.29 -43.12
CA MET A 9 13.44 47.62 -44.43
C MET A 9 12.26 46.66 -44.57
N LYS A 10 11.72 46.80 -45.76
CA LYS A 10 10.44 46.33 -46.27
C LYS A 10 10.47 44.89 -46.71
N ASN A 11 9.30 44.25 -46.55
CA ASN A 11 8.54 43.37 -47.46
C ASN A 11 9.27 42.37 -48.35
N ALA A 12 8.86 41.12 -48.25
CA ALA A 12 8.24 40.40 -49.38
C ALA A 12 7.54 39.11 -48.93
N GLU A 13 6.33 39.00 -49.17
CA GLU A 13 5.35 37.99 -49.47
C GLU A 13 5.87 36.52 -49.62
N GLY A 14 5.10 35.62 -49.06
CA GLY A 14 5.24 34.20 -49.28
C GLY A 14 4.38 33.35 -48.30
N ARG A 15 3.09 33.69 -48.08
CA ARG A 15 2.19 32.78 -47.36
C ARG A 15 1.72 31.66 -48.26
N SER A 16 2.36 30.53 -48.27
CA SER A 16 1.76 29.29 -48.74
C SER A 16 0.98 28.65 -47.58
N ARG A 17 -0.33 28.78 -47.59
CA ARG A 17 -1.23 28.02 -46.70
C ARG A 17 -1.32 26.61 -47.22
N ILE A 18 -0.59 25.68 -46.58
CA ILE A 18 -0.85 24.24 -46.73
C ILE A 18 -2.10 23.94 -45.88
N ARG A 19 -3.25 23.84 -46.54
CA ARG A 19 -4.46 23.23 -45.95
C ARG A 19 -4.27 21.73 -45.96
N ILE A 20 -3.89 21.16 -44.83
CA ILE A 20 -3.97 19.72 -44.60
C ILE A 20 -5.45 19.44 -44.30
N ASN A 21 -6.19 18.97 -45.32
CA ASN A 21 -7.51 18.38 -45.12
C ASN A 21 -7.30 17.02 -44.47
N PHE A 22 -7.47 16.96 -43.14
CA PHE A 22 -7.59 15.69 -42.42
C PHE A 22 -9.02 15.17 -42.67
N GLN A 23 -9.19 14.42 -43.75
CA GLN A 23 -10.38 13.60 -43.96
C GLN A 23 -10.23 12.37 -43.06
N MET A 24 -10.68 12.48 -41.81
CA MET A 24 -10.81 11.32 -40.92
C MET A 24 -11.93 10.44 -41.50
N GLY A 25 -11.55 9.47 -42.28
CA GLY A 25 -12.47 8.47 -42.80
C GLY A 25 -13.15 7.72 -41.66
N SER A 26 -14.42 7.39 -41.84
CA SER A 26 -15.30 6.66 -40.90
C SER A 26 -14.69 5.37 -40.34
N PHE A 27 -13.65 4.83 -40.97
CA PHE A 27 -12.88 3.69 -40.51
C PHE A 27 -12.00 3.94 -39.28
N GLY A 28 -11.50 5.18 -39.08
CA GLY A 28 -10.68 5.52 -37.90
C GLY A 28 -11.51 5.61 -36.62
N ILE A 29 -12.76 6.05 -36.71
CA ILE A 29 -13.65 6.15 -35.55
C ILE A 29 -14.15 4.77 -35.12
N LEU A 30 -14.40 3.86 -36.05
CA LEU A 30 -14.82 2.49 -35.77
C LEU A 30 -13.68 1.66 -35.10
N ALA A 31 -12.42 1.83 -35.55
CA ALA A 31 -11.26 1.19 -34.95
C ALA A 31 -10.97 1.68 -33.54
N MET A 32 -11.15 2.98 -33.25
CA MET A 32 -10.96 3.54 -31.92
C MET A 32 -12.09 3.13 -30.96
N ALA A 33 -13.34 2.99 -31.47
CA ALA A 33 -14.46 2.47 -30.68
C ALA A 33 -14.32 0.98 -30.35
N LEU A 34 -13.78 0.17 -31.25
CA LEU A 34 -13.46 -1.26 -30.99
C LEU A 34 -12.33 -1.44 -29.97
N LEU A 35 -11.32 -0.57 -29.95
CA LEU A 35 -10.25 -0.59 -28.95
C LEU A 35 -10.75 -0.20 -27.55
N LEU A 36 -11.78 0.64 -27.47
CA LEU A 36 -12.40 1.00 -26.17
C LEU A 36 -13.34 -0.09 -25.65
N LEU A 37 -13.87 -0.96 -26.49
CA LEU A 37 -14.74 -2.07 -26.08
C LEU A 37 -13.96 -3.34 -25.66
N CYS A 38 -12.70 -3.48 -26.04
CA CYS A 38 -11.85 -4.62 -25.65
C CYS A 38 -11.24 -4.49 -24.23
N GLY A 39 -11.51 -3.40 -23.49
CA GLY A 39 -10.90 -3.12 -22.19
C GLY A 39 -11.67 -3.59 -20.96
N CYS A 40 -12.88 -4.08 -21.10
CA CYS A 40 -13.68 -4.59 -19.96
C CYS A 40 -13.75 -6.12 -19.95
N ALA A 41 -12.61 -6.79 -19.94
CA ALA A 41 -12.58 -8.11 -19.34
C ALA A 41 -12.85 -7.91 -17.84
N CYS A 42 -14.08 -8.19 -17.38
CA CYS A 42 -14.39 -8.35 -15.96
C CYS A 42 -13.47 -9.43 -15.42
N ARG A 43 -12.30 -9.03 -14.89
CA ARG A 43 -11.45 -9.96 -14.17
C ARG A 43 -12.26 -10.43 -12.98
N GLN A 44 -12.51 -11.73 -12.91
CA GLN A 44 -13.05 -12.36 -11.71
C GLN A 44 -12.17 -11.92 -10.53
N PRO A 45 -12.75 -11.40 -9.46
CA PRO A 45 -11.98 -11.02 -8.29
C PRO A 45 -11.26 -12.27 -7.77
N PHE A 46 -9.97 -12.15 -7.52
CA PHE A 46 -9.21 -13.22 -6.87
C PHE A 46 -9.84 -13.50 -5.51
N VAL A 47 -10.15 -14.76 -5.26
CA VAL A 47 -10.64 -15.25 -3.96
C VAL A 47 -9.51 -16.06 -3.33
N GLY A 48 -9.01 -15.60 -2.19
CA GLY A 48 -7.98 -16.32 -1.44
C GLY A 48 -8.51 -17.64 -0.89
N SER A 49 -7.65 -18.64 -0.77
CA SER A 49 -8.01 -20.00 -0.30
C SER A 49 -8.44 -20.05 1.17
N ARG A 50 -7.96 -19.11 2.00
CA ARG A 50 -8.25 -18.99 3.43
C ARG A 50 -8.16 -17.54 3.90
N PRO A 51 -8.72 -17.20 5.07
CA PRO A 51 -8.46 -15.91 5.69
C PRO A 51 -7.00 -15.82 6.17
N PHE A 52 -6.50 -14.57 6.25
CA PHE A 52 -5.22 -14.26 6.87
C PHE A 52 -5.31 -14.48 8.38
N ASP A 53 -4.35 -15.19 8.96
CA ASP A 53 -4.23 -15.41 10.39
C ASP A 53 -3.06 -14.60 10.96
N PHE A 54 -3.35 -13.75 11.94
CA PHE A 54 -2.35 -12.88 12.55
C PHE A 54 -1.19 -13.67 13.18
N GLN A 55 -1.46 -14.82 13.79
CA GLN A 55 -0.46 -15.61 14.50
C GLN A 55 0.49 -16.37 13.59
N THR A 56 0.09 -16.62 12.36
CA THR A 56 0.88 -17.39 11.40
C THR A 56 1.38 -16.57 10.21
N ASP A 57 0.60 -15.57 9.78
CA ASP A 57 0.86 -14.87 8.51
C ASP A 57 1.47 -13.48 8.68
N SER A 58 1.74 -13.02 9.93
CA SER A 58 2.43 -11.75 10.19
C SER A 58 3.91 -11.97 10.50
N PHE A 59 4.72 -10.93 10.31
CA PHE A 59 6.10 -10.93 10.80
C PHE A 59 6.13 -10.80 12.32
N ALA A 60 7.12 -11.42 12.95
CA ALA A 60 7.37 -11.35 14.40
C ALA A 60 8.15 -10.09 14.82
N TYR A 61 8.84 -9.43 13.89
CA TYR A 61 9.63 -8.23 14.17
C TYR A 61 8.87 -6.95 13.82
N ALA A 62 9.24 -5.86 14.50
CA ALA A 62 8.63 -4.56 14.33
C ALA A 62 9.37 -3.69 13.29
N ASN A 63 8.59 -2.86 12.56
CA ASN A 63 9.09 -1.61 12.02
C ASN A 63 9.20 -0.62 13.18
N GLU A 64 10.42 -0.20 13.49
CA GLU A 64 10.69 0.62 14.65
C GLU A 64 10.36 2.10 14.44
N LEU A 65 10.12 2.81 15.51
CA LEU A 65 9.82 4.24 15.50
C LEU A 65 11.11 5.08 15.51
N VAL A 66 11.14 6.14 14.70
CA VAL A 66 12.21 7.16 14.73
C VAL A 66 12.08 8.06 15.96
N TRP A 67 10.85 8.27 16.40
CA TRP A 67 10.46 9.19 17.45
C TRP A 67 9.80 8.44 18.59
N GLU A 68 10.03 8.90 19.82
CA GLU A 68 9.25 8.55 21.00
C GLU A 68 8.22 9.63 21.27
N TYR A 69 6.98 9.22 21.46
CA TYR A 69 5.84 10.10 21.60
C TYR A 69 5.23 9.94 23.00
N HIS A 70 4.77 11.04 23.57
CA HIS A 70 4.04 11.05 24.86
C HIS A 70 3.19 12.30 24.98
N PHE A 71 2.29 12.32 25.96
CA PHE A 71 1.62 13.53 26.38
C PHE A 71 2.50 14.24 27.43
N ASP A 72 2.74 15.54 27.25
CA ASP A 72 3.39 16.37 28.26
C ASP A 72 2.44 16.68 29.44
N ASP A 73 2.96 17.38 30.44
CA ASP A 73 2.20 17.77 31.66
C ASP A 73 0.98 18.66 31.37
N ASN A 74 0.93 19.28 30.17
CA ASN A 74 -0.18 20.10 29.71
C ASN A 74 -1.17 19.32 28.84
N GLY A 75 -0.98 17.98 28.67
CA GLY A 75 -1.81 17.14 27.82
C GLY A 75 -1.57 17.32 26.33
N LYS A 76 -0.48 17.95 25.91
CA LYS A 76 -0.09 18.11 24.52
C LYS A 76 0.71 16.91 24.06
N TRP A 77 0.36 16.35 22.89
CA TRP A 77 1.12 15.29 22.25
C TRP A 77 2.43 15.82 21.69
N VAL A 78 3.55 15.35 22.25
CA VAL A 78 4.91 15.77 21.93
C VAL A 78 5.77 14.56 21.54
N HIS A 79 6.92 14.82 20.94
CA HIS A 79 7.85 13.77 20.57
C HIS A 79 9.29 14.25 20.67
N HIS A 80 10.20 13.32 20.92
CA HIS A 80 11.64 13.51 20.80
C HIS A 80 12.25 12.37 19.97
N ARG A 81 13.45 12.59 19.46
CA ARG A 81 14.12 11.54 18.70
C ARG A 81 14.55 10.42 19.64
N ARG A 82 14.30 9.19 19.21
CA ARG A 82 14.71 8.02 19.97
C ARG A 82 16.23 7.92 20.07
N GLU A 83 16.73 7.64 21.25
CA GLU A 83 18.15 7.39 21.55
C GLU A 83 18.29 6.11 22.37
N PRO A 84 19.14 5.16 21.91
CA PRO A 84 19.86 5.15 20.63
C PRO A 84 18.91 5.09 19.43
N PRO A 85 19.33 5.58 18.24
CA PRO A 85 18.53 5.45 17.04
C PRO A 85 18.18 4.00 16.73
N ALA A 86 16.96 3.77 16.27
CA ALA A 86 16.54 2.43 15.86
C ALA A 86 17.06 2.09 14.45
N ASP A 87 17.41 0.82 14.24
CA ASP A 87 18.04 0.37 13.00
C ASP A 87 17.05 0.14 11.85
N TYR A 88 15.81 -0.27 12.17
CA TYR A 88 14.82 -0.65 11.16
C TYR A 88 13.57 0.22 11.22
N THR A 89 13.72 1.45 10.72
CA THR A 89 12.65 2.47 10.73
C THR A 89 12.12 2.77 9.32
N ARG A 90 10.89 3.31 9.23
CA ARG A 90 10.28 3.79 7.98
C ARG A 90 9.99 2.68 6.95
N HIS A 91 9.79 1.45 7.38
CA HIS A 91 9.52 0.29 6.54
C HIS A 91 8.05 -0.20 6.62
N CYS A 92 7.13 0.53 7.27
CA CYS A 92 5.77 0.06 7.50
C CYS A 92 5.04 -0.39 6.22
N PHE A 93 5.19 0.35 5.11
CA PHE A 93 4.61 -0.05 3.82
C PHE A 93 5.21 -1.33 3.28
N VAL A 94 6.53 -1.44 3.32
CA VAL A 94 7.26 -2.62 2.84
C VAL A 94 6.90 -3.85 3.66
N VAL A 95 6.86 -3.73 4.99
CA VAL A 95 6.53 -4.84 5.89
C VAL A 95 5.08 -5.29 5.69
N ALA A 96 4.11 -4.36 5.66
CA ALA A 96 2.71 -4.70 5.44
C ALA A 96 2.50 -5.37 4.06
N ARG A 97 3.12 -4.82 3.00
CA ARG A 97 3.09 -5.41 1.65
C ARG A 97 3.69 -6.81 1.64
N SER A 98 4.87 -6.98 2.22
CA SER A 98 5.57 -8.27 2.18
C SER A 98 4.83 -9.34 2.96
N ALA A 99 4.20 -9.02 4.10
CA ALA A 99 3.34 -9.96 4.82
C ALA A 99 2.20 -10.47 3.90
N ARG A 100 1.53 -9.58 3.17
CA ARG A 100 0.54 -9.96 2.17
C ARG A 100 1.14 -10.83 1.06
N GLN A 101 2.32 -10.47 0.52
CA GLN A 101 2.97 -11.22 -0.55
C GLN A 101 3.35 -12.64 -0.10
N PHE A 102 3.81 -12.82 1.14
CA PHE A 102 4.05 -14.14 1.71
C PHE A 102 2.76 -14.94 1.86
N PHE A 103 1.71 -14.35 2.39
CA PHE A 103 0.39 -14.99 2.52
C PHE A 103 -0.16 -15.47 1.16
N GLU A 104 -0.05 -14.63 0.14
CA GLU A 104 -0.59 -14.92 -1.19
C GLU A 104 0.29 -15.90 -1.99
N ASN A 105 1.63 -15.86 -1.85
CA ASN A 105 2.55 -16.48 -2.78
C ASN A 105 3.51 -17.50 -2.17
N ALA A 106 3.57 -17.64 -0.83
CA ALA A 106 4.41 -18.62 -0.18
C ALA A 106 3.59 -19.78 0.39
N ARG A 107 4.23 -20.94 0.47
CA ARG A 107 3.77 -22.11 1.20
C ARG A 107 4.89 -22.62 2.10
N PHE A 108 4.62 -22.73 3.38
CA PHE A 108 5.56 -23.21 4.38
C PHE A 108 5.46 -24.72 4.57
N ASP A 109 6.59 -25.37 4.84
CA ASP A 109 6.65 -26.84 5.07
C ASP A 109 7.73 -27.16 6.09
N ALA A 110 7.32 -27.35 7.35
CA ALA A 110 8.22 -27.69 8.46
C ALA A 110 8.79 -29.11 8.38
N ALA A 111 8.20 -30.00 7.57
CA ALA A 111 8.72 -31.36 7.40
C ALA A 111 9.97 -31.42 6.48
N LYS A 112 10.22 -30.36 5.73
CA LYS A 112 11.42 -30.25 4.89
C LYS A 112 12.61 -29.72 5.71
N PRO A 113 13.85 -30.10 5.35
CA PRO A 113 15.02 -29.57 6.04
C PRO A 113 15.18 -28.07 5.82
N VAL A 114 15.72 -27.40 6.83
CA VAL A 114 16.20 -26.01 6.75
C VAL A 114 17.27 -25.91 5.67
N VAL A 115 17.25 -24.85 4.89
CA VAL A 115 18.24 -24.57 3.84
C VAL A 115 19.17 -23.43 4.24
N THR A 116 20.15 -23.13 3.41
CA THR A 116 21.11 -22.04 3.68
C THR A 116 20.46 -20.66 3.54
N ASP A 117 21.02 -19.65 4.21
CA ASP A 117 20.57 -18.26 4.08
C ASP A 117 20.60 -17.77 2.61
N ALA A 118 21.59 -18.22 1.83
CA ALA A 118 21.68 -17.89 0.42
C ALA A 118 20.50 -18.45 -0.40
N GLU A 119 20.00 -19.62 -0.04
CA GLU A 119 18.80 -20.22 -0.67
C GLU A 119 17.52 -19.52 -0.17
N TYR A 120 17.40 -19.25 1.12
CA TYR A 120 16.26 -18.47 1.65
C TYR A 120 16.19 -17.09 1.01
N ARG A 121 17.32 -16.41 0.83
CA ARG A 121 17.38 -15.11 0.14
C ARG A 121 16.77 -15.18 -1.26
N LYS A 122 17.09 -16.21 -2.04
CA LYS A 122 16.48 -16.42 -3.37
C LYS A 122 14.98 -16.69 -3.29
N LEU A 123 14.54 -17.49 -2.30
CA LEU A 123 13.13 -17.79 -2.10
C LEU A 123 12.34 -16.54 -1.70
N VAL A 124 12.83 -15.78 -0.73
CA VAL A 124 12.22 -14.51 -0.29
C VAL A 124 12.10 -13.55 -1.47
N HIS A 125 13.19 -13.36 -2.22
CA HIS A 125 13.19 -12.48 -3.39
C HIS A 125 12.14 -12.89 -4.44
N ARG A 126 11.97 -14.20 -4.68
CA ARG A 126 10.93 -14.71 -5.57
C ARG A 126 9.54 -14.40 -5.05
N VAL A 127 9.27 -14.55 -3.75
CA VAL A 127 7.98 -14.24 -3.12
C VAL A 127 7.63 -12.78 -3.28
N VAL A 128 8.54 -11.86 -2.91
CA VAL A 128 8.28 -10.41 -2.91
C VAL A 128 8.37 -9.78 -4.31
N SER A 129 8.80 -10.52 -5.32
CA SER A 129 8.83 -10.10 -6.72
C SER A 129 7.59 -10.51 -7.52
N VAL A 130 6.66 -11.27 -6.93
CA VAL A 130 5.39 -11.60 -7.61
C VAL A 130 4.56 -10.34 -7.76
N ASP A 131 3.99 -10.15 -8.95
CA ASP A 131 3.03 -9.06 -9.21
C ASP A 131 1.82 -9.21 -8.28
N PRO A 132 1.60 -8.27 -7.39
CA PRO A 132 0.54 -8.37 -6.39
C PRO A 132 -0.88 -8.30 -6.97
N SER A 133 -1.02 -7.83 -8.20
CA SER A 133 -2.31 -7.90 -8.91
C SER A 133 -2.59 -9.30 -9.49
N HIS A 134 -1.59 -10.20 -9.42
CA HIS A 134 -1.65 -11.57 -9.95
C HIS A 134 -0.98 -12.55 -8.98
N PRO A 135 -1.59 -12.81 -7.81
CA PRO A 135 -1.07 -13.79 -6.87
C PRO A 135 -0.97 -15.17 -7.53
N LEU A 136 0.00 -15.94 -7.07
CA LEU A 136 0.24 -17.28 -7.59
C LEU A 136 -0.92 -18.23 -7.22
N PRO A 137 -1.36 -19.09 -8.14
CA PRO A 137 -2.27 -20.17 -7.78
C PRO A 137 -1.59 -21.13 -6.80
N GLU A 138 -2.39 -21.85 -6.00
CA GLU A 138 -1.92 -22.64 -4.84
C GLU A 138 -0.78 -23.61 -5.20
N GLU A 139 -0.89 -24.28 -6.35
CA GLU A 139 0.09 -25.26 -6.85
C GLU A 139 1.42 -24.63 -7.30
N LYS A 140 1.44 -23.30 -7.53
CA LYS A 140 2.63 -22.54 -7.94
C LYS A 140 3.25 -21.72 -6.82
N LYS A 141 2.66 -21.74 -5.62
CA LYS A 141 3.20 -21.04 -4.46
C LYS A 141 4.64 -21.48 -4.19
N ILE A 142 5.44 -20.51 -3.78
CA ILE A 142 6.86 -20.71 -3.51
C ILE A 142 7.03 -21.42 -2.18
N LEU A 143 7.62 -22.60 -2.20
CA LEU A 143 7.85 -23.40 -0.99
C LEU A 143 8.98 -22.80 -0.14
N ILE A 144 8.69 -22.52 1.12
CA ILE A 144 9.65 -22.14 2.16
C ILE A 144 9.82 -23.35 3.09
N PRO A 145 10.94 -24.07 3.01
CA PRO A 145 11.17 -25.28 3.81
C PRO A 145 11.62 -24.94 5.23
N GLY A 146 11.43 -25.88 6.16
CA GLY A 146 11.97 -25.83 7.51
C GLY A 146 11.14 -25.06 8.54
N TYR A 147 10.06 -24.42 8.14
CA TYR A 147 9.20 -23.60 9.02
C TYR A 147 7.73 -23.88 8.78
N ALA A 148 6.90 -23.75 9.83
CA ALA A 148 5.48 -23.99 9.73
C ALA A 148 4.71 -22.78 9.15
N ASN A 149 5.22 -21.56 9.33
CA ASN A 149 4.53 -20.31 8.97
C ASN A 149 5.52 -19.12 8.85
N LEU A 150 5.00 -17.97 8.43
CA LEU A 150 5.80 -16.75 8.28
C LEU A 150 6.34 -16.25 9.62
N ARG A 151 5.56 -16.33 10.68
CA ARG A 151 5.96 -15.81 12.00
C ARG A 151 7.18 -16.54 12.53
N ASP A 152 7.19 -17.87 12.50
CA ASP A 152 8.33 -18.70 12.91
C ASP A 152 9.54 -18.44 12.02
N PHE A 153 9.36 -18.37 10.71
CA PHE A 153 10.41 -18.05 9.76
C PHE A 153 11.01 -16.67 10.03
N SER A 154 10.16 -15.66 10.29
CA SER A 154 10.62 -14.30 10.56
C SER A 154 11.33 -14.15 11.92
N THR A 155 11.01 -14.97 12.90
CA THR A 155 11.75 -15.02 14.17
C THR A 155 13.16 -15.56 13.95
N ALA A 156 13.31 -16.58 13.12
CA ALA A 156 14.60 -17.23 12.87
C ALA A 156 15.49 -16.43 11.88
N HIS A 157 14.90 -15.72 10.93
CA HIS A 157 15.60 -15.06 9.81
C HIS A 157 15.27 -13.58 9.69
N GLU A 158 15.11 -12.88 10.83
CA GLU A 158 14.73 -11.45 10.85
C GLU A 158 15.67 -10.58 10.02
N ALA A 159 16.99 -10.70 10.22
CA ALA A 159 17.97 -9.88 9.51
C ALA A 159 17.93 -10.09 7.99
N LEU A 160 17.73 -11.34 7.55
CA LEU A 160 17.57 -11.68 6.13
C LEU A 160 16.30 -11.03 5.56
N LEU A 161 15.17 -11.16 6.26
CA LEU A 161 13.88 -10.61 5.80
C LEU A 161 13.90 -9.08 5.76
N ARG A 162 14.50 -8.44 6.76
CA ARG A 162 14.69 -6.98 6.79
C ARG A 162 15.50 -6.49 5.57
N SER A 163 16.49 -7.27 5.10
CA SER A 163 17.29 -6.91 3.93
C SER A 163 16.60 -7.19 2.59
N GLU A 164 15.81 -8.27 2.49
CA GLU A 164 15.27 -8.74 1.21
C GLU A 164 13.84 -8.25 0.91
N CYS A 165 13.04 -7.91 1.92
CA CYS A 165 11.67 -7.45 1.70
C CYS A 165 11.56 -6.03 1.14
N GLY A 166 12.67 -5.32 1.02
CA GLY A 166 12.75 -3.98 0.43
C GLY A 166 13.20 -2.90 1.39
N GLY A 167 13.72 -1.81 0.83
CA GLY A 167 14.26 -0.69 1.57
C GLY A 167 13.22 0.37 1.94
N TRP A 168 13.56 1.23 2.91
CA TRP A 168 12.73 2.36 3.35
C TRP A 168 12.31 3.30 2.21
N TRP A 169 13.13 3.47 1.20
CA TRP A 169 12.85 4.34 0.05
C TRP A 169 11.63 3.83 -0.75
N GLN A 170 11.40 2.53 -0.84
CA GLN A 170 10.23 1.95 -1.50
C GLN A 170 8.93 2.30 -0.77
N SER A 171 8.97 2.54 0.54
CA SER A 171 7.83 3.05 1.30
C SER A 171 7.43 4.47 0.90
N TYR A 172 8.37 5.29 0.46
CA TYR A 172 8.13 6.69 0.11
C TYR A 172 7.82 6.92 -1.36
N PHE A 173 8.46 6.19 -2.27
CA PHE A 173 8.37 6.42 -3.71
C PHE A 173 7.28 5.63 -4.42
N GLN A 174 6.44 4.92 -3.69
CA GLN A 174 5.29 4.27 -4.29
C GLN A 174 4.20 5.30 -4.66
N ARG A 175 3.51 5.07 -5.78
CA ARG A 175 2.46 5.97 -6.27
C ARG A 175 1.33 6.18 -5.28
N GLY A 176 0.92 5.13 -4.57
CA GLY A 176 -0.13 5.20 -3.54
C GLY A 176 0.15 6.26 -2.48
N ASN A 177 1.42 6.53 -2.16
CA ASN A 177 1.79 7.52 -1.16
C ASN A 177 1.40 8.95 -1.56
N TRP A 178 1.38 9.29 -2.84
CA TRP A 178 0.99 10.62 -3.34
C TRP A 178 -0.48 10.93 -3.13
N ARG A 179 -1.35 9.93 -2.94
CA ARG A 179 -2.76 10.15 -2.67
C ARG A 179 -3.00 10.94 -1.37
N MET A 180 -2.09 10.84 -0.41
CA MET A 180 -2.20 11.50 0.90
C MET A 180 -2.23 13.03 0.84
N ILE A 181 -1.70 13.65 -0.24
CA ILE A 181 -1.70 15.11 -0.39
C ILE A 181 -3.00 15.69 -0.95
N LEU A 182 -3.95 14.84 -1.34
CA LEU A 182 -5.25 15.23 -1.87
C LEU A 182 -6.35 15.02 -0.83
N PRO A 183 -7.38 15.89 -0.79
CA PRO A 183 -8.48 15.75 0.15
C PRO A 183 -9.28 14.47 -0.07
N PHE A 184 -9.86 13.96 1.01
CA PHE A 184 -10.71 12.78 1.04
C PHE A 184 -12.17 13.20 1.28
N SER A 185 -13.06 12.89 0.33
CA SER A 185 -14.48 13.09 0.53
C SER A 185 -15.07 11.98 1.42
N ARG A 186 -16.16 12.29 2.12
CA ARG A 186 -16.88 11.29 2.93
C ARG A 186 -17.43 10.15 2.07
N ALA A 187 -17.87 10.45 0.84
CA ALA A 187 -18.30 9.43 -0.11
C ALA A 187 -17.15 8.48 -0.52
N ASN A 188 -15.94 9.00 -0.73
CA ASN A 188 -14.78 8.15 -1.00
C ASN A 188 -14.45 7.24 0.20
N GLN A 189 -14.58 7.74 1.44
CA GLN A 189 -14.32 6.93 2.62
C GLN A 189 -15.36 5.82 2.79
N GLU A 190 -16.63 6.09 2.49
CA GLU A 190 -17.70 5.10 2.45
C GLU A 190 -17.41 3.99 1.42
N GLN A 191 -17.13 4.37 0.17
CA GLN A 191 -16.77 3.42 -0.88
C GLN A 191 -15.53 2.59 -0.53
N THR A 192 -14.55 3.22 0.12
CA THR A 192 -13.36 2.52 0.61
C THR A 192 -13.74 1.49 1.65
N ALA A 193 -14.55 1.84 2.66
CA ALA A 193 -14.96 0.91 3.72
C ALA A 193 -15.70 -0.32 3.15
N GLU A 194 -16.65 -0.13 2.23
CA GLU A 194 -17.41 -1.21 1.61
C GLU A 194 -16.51 -2.14 0.75
N ARG A 195 -15.56 -1.57 0.02
CA ARG A 195 -14.58 -2.34 -0.75
C ARG A 195 -13.70 -3.17 0.16
N LEU A 196 -13.17 -2.61 1.25
CA LEU A 196 -12.33 -3.32 2.21
C LEU A 196 -13.08 -4.51 2.85
N VAL A 197 -14.37 -4.35 3.16
CA VAL A 197 -15.21 -5.46 3.64
C VAL A 197 -15.34 -6.55 2.57
N THR A 198 -15.56 -6.16 1.31
CA THR A 198 -15.68 -7.10 0.19
C THR A 198 -14.37 -7.88 -0.03
N ASP A 199 -13.23 -7.20 0.02
CA ASP A 199 -11.92 -7.85 -0.12
C ASP A 199 -11.68 -8.88 0.99
N LEU A 200 -11.98 -8.51 2.24
CA LEU A 200 -11.84 -9.42 3.38
C LEU A 200 -12.79 -10.62 3.31
N LYS A 201 -14.03 -10.45 2.85
CA LYS A 201 -14.97 -11.56 2.58
C LYS A 201 -14.44 -12.52 1.51
N ASN A 202 -13.60 -12.05 0.61
CA ASN A 202 -12.93 -12.84 -0.41
C ASN A 202 -11.55 -13.36 0.03
N ASN A 203 -11.22 -13.34 1.33
CA ASN A 203 -9.93 -13.74 1.89
C ASN A 203 -8.74 -12.98 1.27
N ARG A 204 -8.94 -11.75 0.89
CA ARG A 204 -7.94 -10.88 0.32
C ARG A 204 -7.60 -9.78 1.33
N PRO A 205 -6.48 -9.89 2.06
CA PRO A 205 -6.10 -8.94 3.09
C PRO A 205 -5.59 -7.64 2.45
N PRO A 206 -6.36 -6.52 2.52
CA PRO A 206 -5.92 -5.27 1.91
C PRO A 206 -4.84 -4.59 2.76
N VAL A 207 -3.83 -4.01 2.09
CA VAL A 207 -2.90 -3.08 2.72
C VAL A 207 -3.45 -1.68 2.55
N VAL A 208 -3.63 -0.97 3.65
CA VAL A 208 -4.20 0.37 3.66
C VAL A 208 -3.22 1.41 4.17
N HIS A 209 -3.29 2.59 3.59
CA HIS A 209 -2.62 3.78 4.09
C HIS A 209 -3.56 4.49 5.05
N VAL A 210 -3.11 4.69 6.29
CA VAL A 210 -3.78 5.48 7.32
C VAL A 210 -3.11 6.85 7.38
N VAL A 211 -3.88 7.89 7.12
CA VAL A 211 -3.36 9.27 7.04
C VAL A 211 -4.36 10.25 7.64
N ARG A 212 -3.89 11.37 8.16
CA ARG A 212 -4.76 12.47 8.58
C ARG A 212 -4.51 13.69 7.71
N PHE A 213 -5.41 13.92 6.76
CA PHE A 213 -5.37 15.11 5.91
C PHE A 213 -6.05 16.32 6.62
N PRO A 214 -5.54 17.55 6.46
CA PRO A 214 -4.30 17.94 5.76
C PRO A 214 -3.04 17.92 6.64
N GLN A 215 -3.15 17.65 7.95
CA GLN A 215 -2.06 17.79 8.93
C GLN A 215 -0.94 16.77 8.74
N LEU A 216 -1.24 15.63 8.09
CA LEU A 216 -0.31 14.51 7.88
C LEU A 216 0.38 14.04 9.18
N SER A 217 -0.32 14.21 10.32
CA SER A 217 0.19 13.84 11.65
C SER A 217 0.30 12.33 11.85
N ILE A 218 -0.32 11.54 11.01
CA ILE A 218 -0.06 10.11 10.81
C ILE A 218 0.11 9.83 9.33
N ASN A 219 1.10 9.02 8.98
CA ASN A 219 1.41 8.50 7.66
C ASN A 219 1.91 7.07 7.86
N HIS A 220 1.01 6.10 7.81
CA HIS A 220 1.29 4.74 8.22
C HIS A 220 0.56 3.72 7.37
N ALA A 221 1.22 2.60 7.07
CA ALA A 221 0.60 1.48 6.37
C ALA A 221 0.35 0.32 7.32
N VAL A 222 -0.85 -0.25 7.22
CA VAL A 222 -1.27 -1.43 7.97
C VAL A 222 -1.96 -2.43 7.04
N LEU A 223 -2.01 -3.71 7.45
CA LEU A 223 -2.75 -4.74 6.74
C LEU A 223 -4.02 -5.09 7.51
N LEU A 224 -5.16 -5.11 6.82
CA LEU A 224 -6.43 -5.56 7.41
C LEU A 224 -6.62 -7.06 7.15
N PHE A 225 -7.11 -7.78 8.16
CA PHE A 225 -7.29 -9.23 8.05
C PHE A 225 -8.65 -9.75 8.54
N GLY A 226 -9.52 -8.86 9.00
CA GLY A 226 -10.89 -9.20 9.40
C GLY A 226 -11.77 -7.97 9.45
N ALA A 227 -13.08 -8.17 9.33
CA ALA A 227 -14.09 -7.12 9.50
C ALA A 227 -15.30 -7.67 10.26
N LYS A 228 -15.74 -6.93 11.28
CA LYS A 228 -16.98 -7.18 12.01
C LYS A 228 -17.91 -6.00 11.80
N GLU A 229 -19.00 -6.24 11.10
CA GLU A 229 -20.04 -5.23 10.87
C GLU A 229 -21.02 -5.21 12.05
N THR A 230 -21.33 -4.02 12.54
CA THR A 230 -22.42 -3.72 13.46
C THR A 230 -23.35 -2.73 12.78
N GLY A 231 -24.56 -2.48 13.31
CA GLY A 231 -25.52 -1.59 12.65
C GLY A 231 -24.97 -0.23 12.28
N THR A 232 -24.12 0.36 13.11
CA THR A 232 -23.55 1.70 12.92
C THR A 232 -22.08 1.72 12.52
N ASN A 233 -21.34 0.65 12.79
CA ASN A 233 -19.89 0.62 12.63
C ASN A 233 -19.40 -0.63 11.89
N ILE A 234 -18.22 -0.49 11.28
CA ILE A 234 -17.39 -1.61 10.84
C ILE A 234 -16.11 -1.57 11.66
N VAL A 235 -15.78 -2.66 12.35
CA VAL A 235 -14.53 -2.81 13.10
C VAL A 235 -13.63 -3.76 12.32
N PHE A 236 -12.52 -3.23 11.81
CA PHE A 236 -11.51 -4.01 11.11
C PHE A 236 -10.44 -4.51 12.07
N SER A 237 -10.02 -5.76 11.91
CA SER A 237 -8.83 -6.32 12.57
C SER A 237 -7.59 -5.93 11.78
N VAL A 238 -6.56 -5.48 12.46
CA VAL A 238 -5.38 -4.84 11.87
C VAL A 238 -4.09 -5.54 12.31
N TYR A 239 -3.26 -5.92 11.35
CA TYR A 239 -1.84 -6.15 11.56
C TYR A 239 -1.10 -4.82 11.36
N ASP A 240 -0.54 -4.31 12.44
CA ASP A 240 0.27 -3.10 12.48
C ASP A 240 1.75 -3.48 12.48
N PRO A 241 2.53 -3.16 11.43
CA PRO A 241 3.94 -3.45 11.37
C PRO A 241 4.77 -2.84 12.50
N ASN A 242 4.29 -1.76 13.12
CA ASN A 242 4.99 -1.15 14.25
C ASN A 242 4.71 -1.89 15.58
N LYS A 243 3.67 -2.74 15.62
CA LYS A 243 3.19 -3.43 16.82
C LYS A 243 2.78 -4.87 16.51
N PRO A 244 3.77 -5.72 16.14
CA PRO A 244 3.51 -7.09 15.71
C PRO A 244 3.13 -8.05 16.86
N GLU A 245 3.11 -7.58 18.12
CA GLU A 245 2.83 -8.42 19.29
C GLU A 245 1.35 -8.78 19.41
N ALA A 246 0.45 -7.89 18.98
CA ALA A 246 -0.99 -8.08 19.11
C ALA A 246 -1.77 -7.36 18.02
N PRO A 247 -2.91 -7.92 17.59
CA PRO A 247 -3.83 -7.26 16.66
C PRO A 247 -4.27 -5.90 17.17
N LYS A 248 -4.43 -4.95 16.25
CA LYS A 248 -5.05 -3.65 16.50
C LYS A 248 -6.41 -3.59 15.82
N THR A 249 -7.11 -2.46 15.98
CA THR A 249 -8.41 -2.21 15.36
C THR A 249 -8.41 -0.90 14.59
N LEU A 250 -9.20 -0.85 13.52
CA LEU A 250 -9.55 0.36 12.80
C LEU A 250 -11.08 0.38 12.68
N THR A 251 -11.73 1.44 13.12
CA THR A 251 -13.20 1.52 13.12
C THR A 251 -13.68 2.49 12.05
N TYR A 252 -14.68 2.10 11.28
CA TYR A 252 -15.42 2.98 10.37
C TYR A 252 -16.82 3.25 10.93
N ASP A 253 -17.17 4.51 11.10
CA ASP A 253 -18.48 4.98 11.53
C ASP A 253 -19.32 5.33 10.28
N ARG A 254 -20.45 4.62 10.10
CA ARG A 254 -21.34 4.78 8.95
C ARG A 254 -22.12 6.10 8.98
N ALA A 255 -22.43 6.61 10.16
CA ALA A 255 -23.19 7.86 10.30
C ALA A 255 -22.35 9.08 9.90
N THR A 256 -21.12 9.13 10.35
CA THR A 256 -20.18 10.23 10.05
C THR A 256 -19.35 9.98 8.79
N ARG A 257 -19.35 8.77 8.28
CA ARG A 257 -18.51 8.28 7.16
C ARG A 257 -17.04 8.54 7.39
N THR A 258 -16.57 8.19 8.60
CA THR A 258 -15.19 8.45 9.02
C THR A 258 -14.53 7.21 9.57
N PHE A 259 -13.23 7.06 9.30
CA PHE A 259 -12.41 6.10 10.00
C PHE A 259 -11.86 6.71 11.29
N ASN A 260 -11.66 5.84 12.29
CA ASN A 260 -11.05 6.17 13.56
C ASN A 260 -10.00 5.12 13.90
N PHE A 261 -8.77 5.56 14.14
CA PHE A 261 -7.67 4.70 14.56
C PHE A 261 -7.35 4.99 16.03
N PRO A 262 -7.35 3.98 16.91
CA PRO A 262 -7.17 4.19 18.34
C PRO A 262 -5.78 4.72 18.66
N GLY A 263 -5.64 5.39 19.80
CA GLY A 263 -4.37 5.86 20.31
C GLY A 263 -3.39 4.72 20.58
N ASN A 264 -2.13 4.99 20.35
CA ASN A 264 -1.02 4.10 20.61
C ASN A 264 0.25 4.94 20.89
N ASP A 265 1.40 4.33 21.00
CA ASP A 265 2.67 5.00 21.32
C ASP A 265 3.28 5.86 20.19
N TYR A 266 2.68 5.91 19.02
CA TYR A 266 3.10 6.79 17.92
C TYR A 266 1.96 7.66 17.36
N TRP A 267 0.73 7.50 17.88
CA TRP A 267 -0.44 8.20 17.44
C TRP A 267 -1.40 8.50 18.62
N PRO A 268 -1.83 9.75 18.83
CA PRO A 268 -2.70 10.09 19.96
C PRO A 268 -4.14 9.55 19.84
N GLY A 269 -4.47 8.96 18.72
CA GLY A 269 -5.81 8.50 18.41
C GLY A 269 -6.67 9.54 17.69
N GLY A 270 -7.77 9.05 17.11
CA GLY A 270 -8.80 9.89 16.51
C GLY A 270 -9.06 9.60 15.04
N ARG A 271 -9.76 10.56 14.41
CA ARG A 271 -10.19 10.46 13.03
C ARG A 271 -9.00 10.43 12.06
N VAL A 272 -9.07 9.52 11.12
CA VAL A 272 -8.12 9.35 10.01
C VAL A 272 -8.85 9.23 8.68
N ASP A 273 -8.12 9.39 7.59
CA ASP A 273 -8.54 9.04 6.24
C ASP A 273 -7.80 7.78 5.81
N VAL A 274 -8.49 6.88 5.10
CA VAL A 274 -7.99 5.56 4.75
C VAL A 274 -8.18 5.33 3.25
N TYR A 275 -7.19 4.74 2.63
CA TYR A 275 -7.30 4.22 1.27
C TYR A 275 -6.40 3.01 1.08
N GLU A 276 -6.83 2.10 0.21
CA GLU A 276 -6.05 0.91 -0.12
C GLU A 276 -4.84 1.29 -1.00
N VAL A 277 -3.69 0.74 -0.66
CA VAL A 277 -2.47 0.79 -1.47
C VAL A 277 -2.17 -0.60 -2.00
N TYR A 278 -1.38 -0.68 -3.08
CA TYR A 278 -1.04 -1.96 -3.70
C TYR A 278 -2.27 -2.74 -4.22
N TRP A 279 -3.26 -2.02 -4.72
CA TRP A 279 -4.50 -2.63 -5.20
C TRP A 279 -4.47 -3.00 -6.68
N LYS A 280 -3.73 -2.25 -7.50
CA LYS A 280 -3.60 -2.47 -8.94
C LYS A 280 -2.13 -2.39 -9.34
N TRP A 281 -1.87 -1.74 -10.45
CA TRP A 281 -0.54 -1.43 -10.97
C TRP A 281 0.23 -0.35 -10.17
N ASP A 282 -0.25 0.02 -9.02
CA ASP A 282 0.33 1.04 -8.12
C ASP A 282 1.43 0.48 -7.20
N TYR A 283 1.99 -0.68 -7.54
CA TYR A 283 3.09 -1.32 -6.79
C TYR A 283 4.45 -0.75 -7.15
#